data_825f55ba2829e5f037272d711fe99b46
#
_entry.id   825f55ba2829e5f037272d711fe99b46
#
_cell.length_a   1.000
_cell.length_b   1.000
_cell.length_c   1.000
_cell.angle_alpha   90.00
_cell.angle_beta   90.00
_cell.angle_gamma   90.00
#
_symmetry.space_group_name_H-M   'P 1'
#
loop_
_entity.id
_entity.type
_entity.pdbx_description
1 polymer ?
#
loop_
_entity_poly.entity_id
_entity_poly.type
_entity_poly.pdbx_seq_one_letter_code
_entity_poly.pdbx_strand_id
1 'polypeptide(L)'
;MNIRREVQNALQRQDFEKIVACFTENDAMTSRYLQMHVYGLTNDIIRWTAIEYIGKLAGYFASENDALFRNIIRRFIWQMCEESANVPWASSEVVGNIIANVPGKRFEEFIGPLFYHTDLNDICYAGLYWALPGLMKDHVEKVEEYLSSTFYWFEQFDMADLRAYASIYFKQYPNDEIKKYLREWSNDQRYVTLYVNGSVNEYCVADLAKDAID
;
A
#
# COMPACT_ATOMS: atom_id res chain seq x y z
N MET A 1 3.21 4.43 30.65
CA MET A 1 3.80 3.37 29.75
C MET A 1 4.79 4.02 28.77
N ASN A 2 5.86 3.34 28.35
CA ASN A 2 6.75 3.85 27.29
C ASN A 2 6.21 3.42 25.92
N ILE A 3 5.33 4.23 25.36
CA ILE A 3 4.63 3.95 24.10
C ILE A 3 5.62 3.56 22.96
N ARG A 4 6.75 4.26 22.83
CA ARG A 4 7.75 3.93 21.81
C ARG A 4 8.22 2.48 21.89
N ARG A 5 8.60 2.02 23.07
CA ARG A 5 9.11 0.66 23.29
C ARG A 5 8.00 -0.38 23.08
N GLU A 6 6.79 -0.08 23.55
CA GLU A 6 5.65 -0.97 23.38
C GLU A 6 5.27 -1.14 21.92
N VAL A 7 5.21 -0.05 21.14
CA VAL A 7 4.94 -0.11 19.68
C VAL A 7 6.01 -0.94 18.98
N GLN A 8 7.30 -0.70 19.25
CA GLN A 8 8.39 -1.46 18.64
C GLN A 8 8.29 -2.96 18.95
N ASN A 9 8.04 -3.32 20.21
CA ASN A 9 7.89 -4.72 20.62
C ASN A 9 6.66 -5.38 19.95
N ALA A 10 5.55 -4.64 19.88
CA ALA A 10 4.32 -5.13 19.25
C ALA A 10 4.49 -5.37 17.75
N LEU A 11 5.19 -4.49 17.04
CA LEU A 11 5.52 -4.68 15.61
C LEU A 11 6.40 -5.93 15.38
N GLN A 12 7.44 -6.11 16.22
CA GLN A 12 8.32 -7.29 16.14
C GLN A 12 7.58 -8.62 16.38
N ARG A 13 6.54 -8.60 17.23
CA ARG A 13 5.72 -9.79 17.55
C ARG A 13 4.46 -9.91 16.69
N GLN A 14 4.22 -8.96 15.83
CA GLN A 14 2.98 -8.84 15.05
C GLN A 14 1.72 -8.85 15.96
N ASP A 15 1.80 -8.17 17.10
CA ASP A 15 0.76 -8.09 18.12
C ASP A 15 -0.11 -6.84 17.91
N PHE A 16 -1.18 -7.00 17.12
CA PHE A 16 -2.09 -5.89 16.84
C PHE A 16 -2.91 -5.45 18.05
N GLU A 17 -3.30 -6.37 18.95
CA GLU A 17 -4.07 -6.03 20.14
C GLU A 17 -3.28 -5.09 21.06
N LYS A 18 -1.97 -5.31 21.16
CA LYS A 18 -1.09 -4.42 21.89
C LYS A 18 -1.00 -3.03 21.24
N ILE A 19 -1.02 -2.95 19.91
CA ILE A 19 -1.06 -1.66 19.21
C ILE A 19 -2.38 -0.93 19.47
N VAL A 20 -3.51 -1.64 19.46
CA VAL A 20 -4.82 -1.07 19.83
C VAL A 20 -4.79 -0.50 21.26
N ALA A 21 -4.24 -1.25 22.22
CA ALA A 21 -4.09 -0.78 23.59
C ALA A 21 -3.21 0.48 23.70
N CYS A 22 -2.09 0.53 22.97
CA CYS A 22 -1.23 1.71 22.90
C CYS A 22 -1.95 2.91 22.27
N PHE A 23 -2.74 2.68 21.21
CA PHE A 23 -3.50 3.73 20.52
C PHE A 23 -4.61 4.29 21.42
N THR A 24 -5.33 3.44 22.13
CA THR A 24 -6.36 3.85 23.08
C THR A 24 -5.78 4.69 24.23
N GLU A 25 -4.54 4.41 24.67
CA GLU A 25 -3.86 5.19 25.69
C GLU A 25 -3.36 6.54 25.14
N ASN A 26 -2.78 6.56 23.93
CA ASN A 26 -2.25 7.76 23.30
C ASN A 26 -2.17 7.58 21.77
N ASP A 27 -3.22 8.00 21.09
CA ASP A 27 -3.38 7.89 19.64
C ASP A 27 -2.30 8.63 18.86
N ALA A 28 -1.98 9.87 19.26
CA ALA A 28 -1.01 10.72 18.57
C ALA A 28 0.41 10.12 18.63
N MET A 29 0.83 9.63 19.81
CA MET A 29 2.17 9.05 19.98
C MET A 29 2.26 7.69 19.30
N THR A 30 1.24 6.85 19.40
CA THR A 30 1.20 5.54 18.74
C THR A 30 1.26 5.70 17.22
N SER A 31 0.43 6.57 16.64
CA SER A 31 0.44 6.88 15.20
C SER A 31 1.79 7.41 14.74
N ARG A 32 2.41 8.30 15.53
CA ARG A 32 3.75 8.83 15.22
C ARG A 32 4.80 7.73 15.15
N TYR A 33 4.82 6.81 16.13
CA TYR A 33 5.81 5.74 16.15
C TYR A 33 5.57 4.71 15.07
N LEU A 34 4.33 4.36 14.74
CA LEU A 34 4.01 3.53 13.58
C LEU A 34 4.55 4.16 12.30
N GLN A 35 4.26 5.44 12.05
CA GLN A 35 4.76 6.16 10.87
C GLN A 35 6.30 6.17 10.80
N MET A 36 7.01 6.24 11.92
CA MET A 36 8.49 6.13 11.93
C MET A 36 8.99 4.79 11.41
N HIS A 37 8.26 3.69 11.64
CA HIS A 37 8.63 2.36 11.15
C HIS A 37 8.28 2.13 9.68
N VAL A 38 7.40 2.94 9.10
CA VAL A 38 7.07 2.90 7.66
C VAL A 38 8.28 3.23 6.77
N TYR A 39 9.23 4.03 7.27
CA TYR A 39 10.45 4.42 6.56
C TYR A 39 11.57 3.36 6.61
N GLY A 40 11.28 2.14 7.02
CA GLY A 40 12.22 1.02 7.00
C GLY A 40 12.54 0.51 5.59
N LEU A 41 13.39 -0.53 5.52
CA LEU A 41 13.74 -1.18 4.25
C LEU A 41 12.51 -1.87 3.63
N THR A 42 12.48 -1.98 2.31
CA THR A 42 11.35 -2.56 1.56
C THR A 42 11.05 -4.02 1.89
N ASN A 43 12.07 -4.79 2.26
CA ASN A 43 11.97 -6.19 2.68
C ASN A 43 11.83 -6.38 4.20
N ASP A 44 11.65 -5.29 4.97
CA ASP A 44 11.50 -5.36 6.42
C ASP A 44 10.06 -5.67 6.82
N ILE A 45 9.85 -6.81 7.46
CA ILE A 45 8.54 -7.22 7.98
C ILE A 45 7.97 -6.20 8.98
N ILE A 46 8.83 -5.52 9.76
CA ILE A 46 8.41 -4.49 10.71
C ILE A 46 7.78 -3.30 9.97
N ARG A 47 8.39 -2.88 8.85
CA ARG A 47 7.84 -1.83 7.99
C ARG A 47 6.46 -2.21 7.49
N TRP A 48 6.30 -3.39 6.93
CA TRP A 48 5.03 -3.87 6.39
C TRP A 48 3.96 -4.03 7.47
N THR A 49 4.35 -4.58 8.64
CA THR A 49 3.46 -4.67 9.80
C THR A 49 2.99 -3.27 10.26
N ALA A 50 3.87 -2.27 10.23
CA ALA A 50 3.48 -0.88 10.57
C ALA A 50 2.48 -0.31 9.55
N ILE A 51 2.70 -0.54 8.24
CA ILE A 51 1.77 -0.13 7.18
C ILE A 51 0.39 -0.77 7.40
N GLU A 52 0.35 -2.10 7.60
CA GLU A 52 -0.90 -2.80 7.86
C GLU A 52 -1.62 -2.29 9.10
N TYR A 53 -0.89 -2.07 10.18
CA TYR A 53 -1.48 -1.66 11.45
C TYR A 53 -2.01 -0.23 11.43
N ILE A 54 -1.41 0.67 10.65
CA ILE A 54 -1.98 2.00 10.41
C ILE A 54 -3.35 1.88 9.74
N GLY A 55 -3.48 1.05 8.70
CA GLY A 55 -4.77 0.80 8.04
C GLY A 55 -5.80 0.14 8.96
N LYS A 56 -5.41 -0.92 9.68
CA LYS A 56 -6.30 -1.59 10.64
C LYS A 56 -6.78 -0.65 11.75
N LEU A 57 -5.91 0.20 12.30
CA LEU A 57 -6.30 1.23 13.27
C LEU A 57 -7.30 2.22 12.66
N ALA A 58 -7.13 2.60 11.40
CA ALA A 58 -8.10 3.45 10.73
C ALA A 58 -9.47 2.76 10.63
N GLY A 59 -9.52 1.47 10.30
CA GLY A 59 -10.76 0.70 10.30
C GLY A 59 -11.48 0.68 11.65
N TYR A 60 -10.72 0.62 12.76
CA TYR A 60 -11.28 0.59 14.11
C TYR A 60 -11.69 1.98 14.63
N PHE A 61 -10.91 3.01 14.35
CA PHE A 61 -11.00 4.30 15.05
C PHE A 61 -11.32 5.51 14.17
N ALA A 62 -11.43 5.37 12.83
CA ALA A 62 -11.66 6.52 11.96
C ALA A 62 -12.99 7.24 12.23
N SER A 63 -13.99 6.57 12.81
CA SER A 63 -15.24 7.23 13.19
C SER A 63 -15.05 8.26 14.30
N GLU A 64 -14.13 8.02 15.22
CA GLU A 64 -13.85 8.86 16.39
C GLU A 64 -12.64 9.77 16.16
N ASN A 65 -11.66 9.31 15.37
CA ASN A 65 -10.38 9.99 15.10
C ASN A 65 -10.24 10.41 13.63
N ASP A 66 -11.33 10.83 12.96
CA ASP A 66 -11.35 11.20 11.53
C ASP A 66 -10.23 12.18 11.16
N ALA A 67 -10.06 13.25 11.93
CA ALA A 67 -9.06 14.27 11.68
C ALA A 67 -7.61 13.71 11.73
N LEU A 68 -7.33 12.76 12.61
CA LEU A 68 -6.02 12.12 12.71
C LEU A 68 -5.69 11.36 11.41
N PHE A 69 -6.59 10.49 10.95
CA PHE A 69 -6.35 9.68 9.76
C PHE A 69 -6.33 10.52 8.49
N ARG A 70 -7.18 11.55 8.37
CA ARG A 70 -7.10 12.54 7.27
C ARG A 70 -5.75 13.25 7.24
N ASN A 71 -5.20 13.59 8.40
CA ASN A 71 -3.89 14.24 8.48
C ASN A 71 -2.76 13.27 8.10
N ILE A 72 -2.87 11.98 8.45
CA ILE A 72 -1.92 10.95 7.99
C ILE A 72 -1.97 10.83 6.47
N ILE A 73 -3.16 10.65 5.88
CA ILE A 73 -3.35 10.57 4.42
C ILE A 73 -2.75 11.80 3.73
N ARG A 74 -3.13 13.02 4.15
CA ARG A 74 -2.63 14.27 3.55
C ARG A 74 -1.11 14.38 3.64
N ARG A 75 -0.50 13.95 4.74
CA ARG A 75 0.95 13.96 4.89
C ARG A 75 1.63 13.04 3.89
N PHE A 76 1.15 11.80 3.72
CA PHE A 76 1.75 10.86 2.78
C PHE A 76 1.50 11.28 1.33
N ILE A 77 0.33 11.82 0.98
CA ILE A 77 0.06 12.41 -0.33
C ILE A 77 1.02 13.59 -0.59
N TRP A 78 1.17 14.50 0.38
CA TRP A 78 2.10 15.63 0.26
C TRP A 78 3.54 15.18 0.07
N GLN A 79 3.98 14.12 0.76
CA GLN A 79 5.31 13.56 0.62
C GLN A 79 5.58 12.99 -0.79
N MET A 80 4.56 12.51 -1.50
CA MET A 80 4.69 12.10 -2.90
C MET A 80 4.89 13.28 -3.87
N CYS A 81 4.65 14.53 -3.43
CA CYS A 81 4.88 15.73 -4.23
C CYS A 81 6.28 16.35 -4.01
N GLU A 82 7.08 15.83 -3.06
CA GLU A 82 8.36 16.43 -2.69
C GLU A 82 9.44 16.19 -3.77
N GLU A 83 9.98 17.27 -4.32
CA GLU A 83 11.08 17.23 -5.28
C GLU A 83 12.44 16.84 -4.66
N SER A 84 12.51 16.71 -3.33
CA SER A 84 13.74 16.57 -2.55
C SER A 84 14.33 15.15 -2.48
N ALA A 85 13.86 14.20 -3.29
CA ALA A 85 14.27 12.79 -3.26
C ALA A 85 14.04 12.05 -1.91
N ASN A 86 13.30 12.66 -1.00
CA ASN A 86 12.91 12.09 0.31
C ASN A 86 11.48 11.51 0.28
N VAL A 87 11.02 11.05 -0.87
CA VAL A 87 9.71 10.41 -0.98
C VAL A 87 9.75 9.09 -0.21
N PRO A 88 8.87 8.90 0.79
CA PRO A 88 8.81 7.62 1.48
C PRO A 88 8.30 6.54 0.53
N TRP A 89 9.06 5.47 0.41
CA TRP A 89 8.78 4.32 -0.48
C TRP A 89 7.49 3.56 -0.14
N ALA A 90 6.73 4.02 0.84
CA ALA A 90 5.49 3.41 1.30
C ALA A 90 4.32 4.38 1.30
N SER A 91 4.41 5.51 0.61
CA SER A 91 3.35 6.52 0.66
C SER A 91 2.05 6.01 0.06
N SER A 92 2.09 5.41 -1.11
CA SER A 92 0.90 4.83 -1.76
C SER A 92 0.31 3.67 -0.97
N GLU A 93 1.15 2.81 -0.38
CA GLU A 93 0.73 1.69 0.46
C GLU A 93 -0.01 2.19 1.71
N VAL A 94 0.52 3.18 2.41
CA VAL A 94 -0.11 3.71 3.63
C VAL A 94 -1.45 4.36 3.30
N VAL A 95 -1.49 5.23 2.28
CA VAL A 95 -2.72 5.93 1.88
C VAL A 95 -3.77 4.92 1.41
N GLY A 96 -3.42 4.04 0.49
CA GLY A 96 -4.33 3.02 -0.03
C GLY A 96 -4.84 2.08 1.06
N ASN A 97 -3.95 1.66 1.98
CA ASN A 97 -4.33 0.76 3.07
C ASN A 97 -5.26 1.43 4.11
N ILE A 98 -5.07 2.71 4.41
CA ILE A 98 -6.02 3.46 5.27
C ILE A 98 -7.40 3.48 4.62
N ILE A 99 -7.49 3.89 3.34
CA ILE A 99 -8.77 3.98 2.63
C ILE A 99 -9.44 2.59 2.57
N ALA A 100 -8.68 1.55 2.24
CA ALA A 100 -9.17 0.18 2.07
C ALA A 100 -9.71 -0.45 3.36
N ASN A 101 -9.24 -0.03 4.54
CA ASN A 101 -9.66 -0.59 5.82
C ASN A 101 -10.82 0.17 6.48
N VAL A 102 -11.16 1.36 6.01
CA VAL A 102 -12.26 2.15 6.60
C VAL A 102 -13.56 1.83 5.87
N PRO A 103 -14.58 1.30 6.58
CA PRO A 103 -15.84 0.92 5.96
C PRO A 103 -16.54 2.08 5.25
N GLY A 104 -17.17 1.78 4.13
CA GLY A 104 -17.91 2.74 3.33
C GLY A 104 -17.02 3.75 2.59
N LYS A 105 -17.57 4.93 2.31
CA LYS A 105 -16.91 5.93 1.44
C LYS A 105 -16.22 7.08 2.20
N ARG A 106 -15.87 6.87 3.47
CA ARG A 106 -15.38 7.95 4.35
C ARG A 106 -14.14 8.70 3.82
N PHE A 107 -13.21 8.00 3.17
CA PHE A 107 -11.98 8.57 2.61
C PHE A 107 -11.88 8.41 1.09
N GLU A 108 -12.98 8.13 0.42
CA GLU A 108 -13.03 7.92 -1.04
C GLU A 108 -12.51 9.13 -1.83
N GLU A 109 -12.66 10.34 -1.30
CA GLU A 109 -12.16 11.56 -1.93
C GLU A 109 -10.64 11.60 -2.09
N PHE A 110 -9.91 10.75 -1.39
CA PHE A 110 -8.45 10.66 -1.50
C PHE A 110 -7.97 9.68 -2.57
N ILE A 111 -8.86 8.89 -3.20
CA ILE A 111 -8.48 7.94 -4.26
C ILE A 111 -7.92 8.68 -5.48
N GLY A 112 -8.61 9.69 -5.98
CA GLY A 112 -8.09 10.50 -7.10
C GLY A 112 -6.74 11.15 -6.79
N PRO A 113 -6.56 11.87 -5.67
CA PRO A 113 -5.25 12.33 -5.23
C PRO A 113 -4.20 11.24 -5.09
N LEU A 114 -4.54 10.04 -4.59
CA LEU A 114 -3.62 8.91 -4.49
C LEU A 114 -3.07 8.53 -5.87
N PHE A 115 -3.94 8.32 -6.87
CA PHE A 115 -3.51 7.99 -8.24
C PHE A 115 -2.66 9.11 -8.85
N TYR A 116 -3.14 10.37 -8.76
CA TYR A 116 -2.45 11.53 -9.32
C TYR A 116 -1.03 11.72 -8.75
N HIS A 117 -0.87 11.63 -7.43
CA HIS A 117 0.43 11.85 -6.81
C HIS A 117 1.36 10.62 -6.91
N THR A 118 0.80 9.41 -6.98
CA THR A 118 1.58 8.22 -7.33
C THR A 118 2.21 8.38 -8.71
N ASP A 119 1.47 8.90 -9.69
CA ASP A 119 1.94 9.12 -11.06
C ASP A 119 3.17 10.04 -11.17
N LEU A 120 3.37 10.91 -10.19
CA LEU A 120 4.53 11.80 -10.12
C LEU A 120 5.82 11.12 -9.63
N ASN A 121 5.73 9.90 -9.06
CA ASN A 121 6.85 9.22 -8.43
C ASN A 121 6.83 7.70 -8.70
N ASP A 122 7.72 7.24 -9.55
CA ASP A 122 7.83 5.85 -9.95
C ASP A 122 8.04 4.87 -8.79
N ILE A 123 8.74 5.27 -7.72
CA ILE A 123 8.92 4.45 -6.52
C ILE A 123 7.62 4.10 -5.78
N CYS A 124 6.52 4.80 -6.09
CA CYS A 124 5.19 4.56 -5.50
C CYS A 124 4.29 3.64 -6.34
N TYR A 125 4.69 3.31 -7.58
CA TYR A 125 3.85 2.53 -8.52
C TYR A 125 3.51 1.14 -8.00
N ALA A 126 4.52 0.39 -7.58
CA ALA A 126 4.35 -0.95 -7.03
C ALA A 126 3.46 -0.94 -5.78
N GLY A 127 3.63 0.06 -4.92
CA GLY A 127 2.84 0.23 -3.71
C GLY A 127 1.36 0.53 -3.97
N LEU A 128 1.03 1.27 -5.03
CA LEU A 128 -0.35 1.44 -5.45
C LEU A 128 -0.97 0.10 -5.83
N TYR A 129 -0.31 -0.70 -6.69
CA TYR A 129 -0.82 -2.01 -7.09
C TYR A 129 -0.94 -3.00 -5.93
N TRP A 130 -0.08 -2.90 -4.91
CA TRP A 130 -0.25 -3.65 -3.66
C TRP A 130 -1.55 -3.26 -2.92
N ALA A 131 -1.92 -1.98 -2.93
CA ALA A 131 -3.10 -1.48 -2.21
C ALA A 131 -4.43 -1.70 -2.96
N LEU A 132 -4.40 -1.78 -4.30
CA LEU A 132 -5.59 -1.87 -5.15
C LEU A 132 -6.57 -2.99 -4.76
N PRO A 133 -6.16 -4.25 -4.46
CA PRO A 133 -7.10 -5.30 -4.06
C PRO A 133 -7.94 -4.93 -2.82
N GLY A 134 -7.35 -4.18 -1.90
CA GLY A 134 -8.06 -3.65 -0.74
C GLY A 134 -9.08 -2.58 -1.11
N LEU A 135 -8.70 -1.64 -1.98
CA LEU A 135 -9.57 -0.56 -2.46
C LEU A 135 -10.76 -1.07 -3.27
N MET A 136 -10.56 -2.13 -4.06
CA MET A 136 -11.62 -2.74 -4.88
C MET A 136 -12.77 -3.33 -4.07
N LYS A 137 -12.63 -3.54 -2.77
CA LYS A 137 -13.71 -4.10 -1.93
C LYS A 137 -14.90 -3.15 -1.80
N ASP A 138 -14.64 -1.85 -1.62
CA ASP A 138 -15.67 -0.86 -1.34
C ASP A 138 -15.70 0.32 -2.34
N HIS A 139 -14.68 0.43 -3.21
CA HIS A 139 -14.46 1.60 -4.06
C HIS A 139 -14.26 1.27 -5.56
N VAL A 140 -14.89 0.19 -6.04
CA VAL A 140 -14.71 -0.31 -7.42
C VAL A 140 -14.85 0.81 -8.47
N GLU A 141 -15.98 1.52 -8.47
CA GLU A 141 -16.28 2.58 -9.45
C GLU A 141 -15.19 3.67 -9.46
N LYS A 142 -14.72 4.04 -8.24
CA LYS A 142 -13.73 5.11 -8.10
C LYS A 142 -12.32 4.66 -8.50
N VAL A 143 -11.96 3.41 -8.27
CA VAL A 143 -10.68 2.84 -8.72
C VAL A 143 -10.69 2.71 -10.25
N GLU A 144 -11.76 2.19 -10.85
CA GLU A 144 -11.87 2.02 -12.29
C GLU A 144 -11.79 3.35 -13.07
N GLU A 145 -12.26 4.46 -12.48
CA GLU A 145 -12.15 5.80 -13.06
C GLU A 145 -10.69 6.19 -13.37
N TYR A 146 -9.73 5.73 -12.53
CA TYR A 146 -8.32 6.11 -12.66
C TYR A 146 -7.41 4.97 -13.13
N LEU A 147 -7.84 3.71 -13.03
CA LEU A 147 -6.96 2.54 -13.22
C LEU A 147 -6.29 2.54 -14.59
N SER A 148 -7.02 2.83 -15.67
CA SER A 148 -6.47 2.83 -17.03
C SER A 148 -5.37 3.88 -17.23
N SER A 149 -5.39 4.97 -16.45
CA SER A 149 -4.34 5.98 -16.52
C SER A 149 -2.97 5.49 -16.02
N THR A 150 -2.90 4.33 -15.36
CA THR A 150 -1.65 3.74 -14.88
C THR A 150 -1.00 2.78 -15.89
N PHE A 151 -1.70 2.40 -16.96
CA PHE A 151 -1.22 1.33 -17.85
C PHE A 151 0.01 1.73 -18.66
N TYR A 152 0.20 3.03 -18.92
CA TYR A 152 1.41 3.51 -19.59
C TYR A 152 2.68 3.29 -18.74
N TRP A 153 2.57 3.11 -17.41
CA TRP A 153 3.72 2.78 -16.55
C TRP A 153 4.37 1.45 -17.00
N PHE A 154 3.56 0.50 -17.45
CA PHE A 154 4.03 -0.81 -17.91
C PHE A 154 4.86 -0.74 -19.19
N GLU A 155 4.66 0.31 -19.99
CA GLU A 155 5.40 0.56 -21.24
C GLU A 155 6.67 1.37 -20.98
N GLN A 156 6.62 2.30 -20.04
CA GLN A 156 7.70 3.25 -19.82
C GLN A 156 8.71 2.80 -18.78
N PHE A 157 8.30 1.95 -17.83
CA PHE A 157 9.12 1.59 -16.68
C PHE A 157 9.35 0.08 -16.59
N ASP A 158 10.63 -0.30 -16.59
CA ASP A 158 11.03 -1.71 -16.44
C ASP A 158 11.21 -2.10 -14.97
N MET A 159 10.12 -2.10 -14.21
CA MET A 159 10.11 -2.36 -12.76
C MET A 159 9.52 -3.75 -12.47
N ALA A 160 10.35 -4.64 -11.94
CA ALA A 160 9.96 -6.03 -11.68
C ALA A 160 8.92 -6.14 -10.55
N ASP A 161 9.01 -5.32 -9.50
CA ASP A 161 8.06 -5.27 -8.39
C ASP A 161 6.68 -4.73 -8.82
N LEU A 162 6.65 -3.70 -9.68
CA LEU A 162 5.42 -3.21 -10.29
C LEU A 162 4.73 -4.31 -11.09
N ARG A 163 5.47 -5.00 -11.99
CA ARG A 163 4.94 -6.11 -12.79
C ARG A 163 4.38 -7.23 -11.92
N ALA A 164 5.08 -7.54 -10.84
CA ALA A 164 4.68 -8.60 -9.91
C ALA A 164 3.38 -8.25 -9.15
N TYR A 165 3.29 -7.06 -8.54
CA TYR A 165 2.05 -6.64 -7.86
C TYR A 165 0.90 -6.43 -8.84
N ALA A 166 1.16 -5.90 -10.04
CA ALA A 166 0.14 -5.79 -11.09
C ALA A 166 -0.39 -7.17 -11.50
N SER A 167 0.48 -8.18 -11.66
CA SER A 167 0.07 -9.55 -11.95
C SER A 167 -0.83 -10.12 -10.84
N ILE A 168 -0.48 -9.92 -9.57
CA ILE A 168 -1.30 -10.33 -8.42
C ILE A 168 -2.68 -9.65 -8.45
N TYR A 169 -2.72 -8.36 -8.76
CA TYR A 169 -3.97 -7.60 -8.86
C TYR A 169 -4.83 -8.11 -10.02
N PHE A 170 -4.29 -8.21 -11.24
CA PHE A 170 -5.06 -8.61 -12.43
C PHE A 170 -5.45 -10.08 -12.45
N LYS A 171 -4.84 -10.94 -11.66
CA LYS A 171 -5.34 -12.28 -11.38
C LYS A 171 -6.73 -12.23 -10.70
N GLN A 172 -6.94 -11.29 -9.79
CA GLN A 172 -8.20 -11.13 -9.05
C GLN A 172 -9.22 -10.30 -9.82
N TYR A 173 -8.76 -9.32 -10.60
CA TYR A 173 -9.56 -8.36 -11.36
C TYR A 173 -9.12 -8.33 -12.83
N PRO A 174 -9.48 -9.35 -13.63
CA PRO A 174 -9.02 -9.49 -15.01
C PRO A 174 -9.40 -8.29 -15.88
N ASN A 175 -8.48 -7.87 -16.73
CA ASN A 175 -8.68 -6.79 -17.69
C ASN A 175 -8.04 -7.17 -19.03
N ASP A 176 -8.81 -7.07 -20.12
CA ASP A 176 -8.35 -7.49 -21.44
C ASP A 176 -7.19 -6.64 -21.99
N GLU A 177 -7.13 -5.35 -21.66
CA GLU A 177 -6.06 -4.46 -22.10
C GLU A 177 -4.70 -4.86 -21.51
N ILE A 178 -4.71 -5.51 -20.33
CA ILE A 178 -3.50 -5.94 -19.63
C ILE A 178 -2.95 -7.27 -20.16
N LYS A 179 -3.74 -8.08 -20.82
CA LYS A 179 -3.31 -9.42 -21.31
C LYS A 179 -2.03 -9.37 -22.16
N LYS A 180 -1.82 -8.29 -22.92
CA LYS A 180 -0.59 -8.11 -23.71
C LYS A 180 0.65 -8.02 -22.83
N TYR A 181 0.55 -7.28 -21.71
CA TYR A 181 1.66 -7.10 -20.77
C TYR A 181 1.92 -8.39 -19.96
N LEU A 182 0.88 -9.06 -19.49
CA LEU A 182 1.02 -10.34 -18.79
C LEU A 182 1.73 -11.38 -19.66
N ARG A 183 1.40 -11.46 -20.98
CA ARG A 183 2.11 -12.35 -21.93
C ARG A 183 3.59 -11.97 -22.08
N GLU A 184 3.91 -10.70 -22.11
CA GLU A 184 5.30 -10.22 -22.14
C GLU A 184 6.01 -10.60 -20.83
N TRP A 185 5.41 -10.28 -19.69
CA TRP A 185 5.98 -10.54 -18.34
C TRP A 185 6.08 -12.03 -18.02
N SER A 186 5.32 -12.90 -18.68
CA SER A 186 5.47 -14.35 -18.52
C SER A 186 6.85 -14.90 -18.95
N ASN A 187 7.70 -14.05 -19.56
CA ASN A 187 9.09 -14.34 -19.87
C ASN A 187 10.10 -13.66 -18.91
N ASP A 188 9.64 -12.83 -17.98
CA ASP A 188 10.48 -12.08 -17.04
C ASP A 188 10.93 -12.97 -15.87
N GLN A 189 12.14 -13.50 -15.95
CA GLN A 189 12.71 -14.44 -14.96
C GLN A 189 13.28 -13.75 -13.70
N ARG A 190 13.07 -12.46 -13.53
CA ARG A 190 13.54 -11.75 -12.33
C ARG A 190 12.76 -12.18 -11.09
N TYR A 191 13.47 -12.24 -9.97
CA TYR A 191 12.90 -12.47 -8.65
C TYR A 191 12.77 -11.14 -7.91
N VAL A 192 11.67 -10.99 -7.19
CA VAL A 192 11.37 -9.82 -6.37
C VAL A 192 10.88 -10.23 -5.00
N THR A 193 11.29 -9.47 -3.98
CA THR A 193 10.80 -9.66 -2.62
C THR A 193 9.53 -8.86 -2.42
N LEU A 194 8.40 -9.53 -2.21
CA LEU A 194 7.09 -8.92 -2.03
C LEU A 194 6.50 -9.23 -0.66
N TYR A 195 5.69 -8.30 -0.16
CA TYR A 195 4.82 -8.54 0.99
C TYR A 195 3.42 -8.91 0.51
N VAL A 196 3.05 -10.15 0.75
CA VAL A 196 1.75 -10.72 0.34
C VAL A 196 1.18 -11.52 1.51
N ASN A 197 -0.08 -11.28 1.86
CA ASN A 197 -0.81 -12.04 2.89
C ASN A 197 -0.07 -12.12 4.25
N GLY A 198 0.49 -11.01 4.72
CA GLY A 198 1.13 -10.94 6.04
C GLY A 198 2.57 -11.45 6.08
N SER A 199 3.18 -11.81 4.96
CA SER A 199 4.54 -12.35 4.89
C SER A 199 5.36 -11.76 3.75
N VAL A 200 6.68 -11.70 3.96
CA VAL A 200 7.66 -11.25 2.97
C VAL A 200 8.30 -12.48 2.34
N ASN A 201 8.15 -12.65 1.03
CA ASN A 201 8.68 -13.80 0.29
C ASN A 201 9.24 -13.37 -1.06
N GLU A 202 10.09 -14.22 -1.66
CA GLU A 202 10.53 -14.07 -3.04
C GLU A 202 9.52 -14.67 -4.02
N TYR A 203 9.30 -13.96 -5.12
CA TYR A 203 8.41 -14.36 -6.21
C TYR A 203 9.11 -14.15 -7.56
N CYS A 204 8.91 -15.08 -8.49
CA CYS A 204 9.30 -14.90 -9.88
C CYS A 204 8.21 -14.12 -10.62
N VAL A 205 8.57 -13.04 -11.32
CA VAL A 205 7.61 -12.23 -12.09
C VAL A 205 6.90 -13.07 -13.14
N ALA A 206 7.64 -13.93 -13.86
CA ALA A 206 7.08 -14.79 -14.90
C ALA A 206 6.00 -15.75 -14.36
N ASP A 207 6.19 -16.29 -13.16
CA ASP A 207 5.23 -17.22 -12.58
C ASP A 207 3.93 -16.51 -12.16
N LEU A 208 4.05 -15.32 -11.57
CA LEU A 208 2.90 -14.48 -11.22
C LEU A 208 2.12 -14.04 -12.47
N ALA A 209 2.82 -13.67 -13.55
CA ALA A 209 2.19 -13.27 -14.80
C ALA A 209 1.46 -14.42 -15.50
N LYS A 210 2.04 -15.63 -15.53
CA LYS A 210 1.37 -16.84 -16.05
C LYS A 210 0.11 -17.15 -15.28
N ASP A 211 0.19 -17.12 -13.95
CA ASP A 211 -0.91 -17.36 -13.04
C ASP A 211 -2.07 -16.34 -13.16
N ALA A 212 -1.79 -15.17 -13.72
CA ALA A 212 -2.77 -14.13 -13.99
C ALA A 212 -3.37 -14.19 -15.41
N ILE A 213 -2.79 -14.97 -16.33
CA ILE A 213 -3.32 -15.20 -17.69
C ILE A 213 -4.37 -16.31 -17.69
N ASP A 214 -4.19 -17.33 -16.85
CA ASP A 214 -5.06 -18.50 -16.73
C ASP A 214 -6.39 -18.15 -16.03
#